data_993d856add71b0a575d2afd7cfee78be
#
_entry.id   993d856add71b0a575d2afd7cfee78be
#
_cell.length_a   1.000
_cell.length_b   1.000
_cell.length_c   1.000
_cell.angle_alpha   90.00
_cell.angle_beta   90.00
_cell.angle_gamma   90.00
#
_symmetry.space_group_name_H-M   'P 1'
#
loop_
_entity.id
_entity.type
_entity.pdbx_description
1 polymer ?
#
loop_
_entity_poly.entity_id
_entity_poly.type
_entity_poly.pdbx_seq_one_letter_code
_entity_poly.pdbx_strand_id
1 'polypeptide(L)'
;MTELLVCGECKTPYRRCTWTVKGQKKIVWRCINRLDFGKKYCHNSPTVEESILQRAVMRAIMETAQQNLGVLQTLKVHIGMGLQSEQTEDNSMELQIRIAEIDAEFKAMLAKISTDTVDAFDEEKAKRLMDEKARLQQQLGNIRDGQLKREQTQSRLTILDGLKNRPMEYDEQIVRQLLECITVDSKEQITVIFVGGLKVVQPLID
;
A
#
# COMPACT_ATOMS: atom_id res chain seq x y z
N MET A 1 12.39 -2.38 2.07
CA MET A 1 11.87 -3.37 3.06
C MET A 1 11.43 -2.76 4.39
N THR A 2 11.76 -1.51 4.69
CA THR A 2 11.24 -0.81 5.87
C THR A 2 9.71 -0.89 5.87
N GLU A 3 9.11 -1.13 7.03
CA GLU A 3 7.65 -1.31 7.25
C GLU A 3 7.06 -2.66 6.81
N LEU A 4 7.69 -3.36 5.87
CA LEU A 4 7.22 -4.69 5.44
C LEU A 4 7.71 -5.83 6.35
N LEU A 5 8.85 -5.65 7.01
CA LEU A 5 9.51 -6.72 7.78
C LEU A 5 9.10 -6.69 9.24
N VAL A 6 8.45 -7.74 9.72
CA VAL A 6 7.96 -7.88 11.10
C VAL A 6 8.49 -9.12 11.80
N CYS A 7 8.52 -9.07 13.12
CA CYS A 7 8.94 -10.18 13.97
C CYS A 7 7.84 -11.23 14.08
N GLY A 8 8.16 -12.51 13.85
CA GLY A 8 7.23 -13.62 14.00
C GLY A 8 6.73 -13.79 15.43
N GLU A 9 7.56 -13.45 16.42
CA GLU A 9 7.22 -13.58 17.84
C GLU A 9 6.37 -12.41 18.34
N CYS A 10 6.89 -11.18 18.28
CA CYS A 10 6.26 -10.02 18.94
C CYS A 10 5.54 -9.07 17.97
N LYS A 11 5.52 -9.36 16.68
CA LYS A 11 4.87 -8.59 15.61
C LYS A 11 5.38 -7.14 15.44
N THR A 12 6.44 -6.77 16.15
CA THR A 12 7.08 -5.46 16.02
C THR A 12 7.92 -5.40 14.75
N PRO A 13 7.99 -4.25 14.05
CA PRO A 13 8.84 -4.09 12.89
C PRO A 13 10.32 -4.38 13.17
N TYR A 14 11.04 -4.73 12.13
CA TYR A 14 12.50 -4.81 12.14
C TYR A 14 13.09 -3.46 11.73
N ARG A 15 14.23 -3.11 12.35
CA ARG A 15 15.03 -1.93 12.02
C ARG A 15 16.30 -2.34 11.32
N ARG A 16 16.66 -1.62 10.27
CA ARG A 16 17.92 -1.75 9.55
C ARG A 16 19.06 -1.17 10.40
N CYS A 17 20.09 -1.95 10.64
CA CYS A 17 21.23 -1.60 11.48
C CYS A 17 22.53 -1.90 10.74
N THR A 18 23.57 -1.09 11.02
CA THR A 18 24.93 -1.39 10.57
C THR A 18 25.70 -2.07 11.71
N TRP A 19 26.26 -3.23 11.43
CA TRP A 19 27.11 -3.99 12.37
C TRP A 19 28.54 -4.06 11.87
N THR A 20 29.49 -3.85 12.76
CA THR A 20 30.91 -4.02 12.43
C THR A 20 31.40 -5.32 13.04
N VAL A 21 31.83 -6.27 12.19
CA VAL A 21 32.39 -7.55 12.60
C VAL A 21 33.78 -7.66 11.98
N LYS A 22 34.82 -7.79 12.82
CA LYS A 22 36.22 -7.88 12.39
C LYS A 22 36.65 -6.77 11.40
N GLY A 23 36.21 -5.52 11.66
CA GLY A 23 36.52 -4.36 10.81
C GLY A 23 35.66 -4.21 9.54
N GLN A 24 34.85 -5.18 9.22
CA GLN A 24 33.92 -5.13 8.08
C GLN A 24 32.53 -4.68 8.53
N LYS A 25 31.95 -3.71 7.81
CA LYS A 25 30.58 -3.26 8.03
C LYS A 25 29.61 -4.19 7.33
N LYS A 26 28.68 -4.77 8.10
CA LYS A 26 27.55 -5.57 7.59
C LYS A 26 26.24 -4.86 7.90
N ILE A 27 25.30 -4.93 6.97
CA ILE A 27 23.95 -4.43 7.16
C ILE A 27 23.09 -5.59 7.61
N VAL A 28 22.40 -5.38 8.73
CA VAL A 28 21.54 -6.39 9.36
C VAL A 28 20.21 -5.81 9.74
N TRP A 29 19.21 -6.67 9.81
CA TRP A 29 17.87 -6.34 10.29
C TRP A 29 17.64 -6.95 11.66
N ARG A 30 17.07 -6.17 12.59
CA ARG A 30 16.81 -6.58 13.97
C ARG A 30 15.45 -6.10 14.44
N CYS A 31 14.76 -6.94 15.21
CA CYS A 31 13.51 -6.59 15.86
C CYS A 31 13.69 -5.37 16.78
N ILE A 32 12.83 -4.36 16.66
CA ILE A 32 12.90 -3.12 17.45
C ILE A 32 12.76 -3.43 18.94
N ASN A 33 11.78 -4.24 19.36
CA ASN A 33 11.63 -4.63 20.75
C ASN A 33 12.87 -5.31 21.31
N ARG A 34 13.54 -6.14 20.50
CA ARG A 34 14.79 -6.79 20.90
C ARG A 34 15.96 -5.82 21.02
N LEU A 35 15.99 -4.79 20.16
CA LEU A 35 17.00 -3.73 20.20
C LEU A 35 16.85 -2.85 21.43
N ASP A 36 15.63 -2.37 21.67
CA ASP A 36 15.37 -1.33 22.65
C ASP A 36 15.21 -1.89 24.09
N PHE A 37 14.70 -3.14 24.22
CA PHE A 37 14.36 -3.74 25.51
C PHE A 37 15.03 -5.10 25.78
N GLY A 38 15.92 -5.56 24.90
CA GLY A 38 16.59 -6.85 25.05
C GLY A 38 15.60 -8.03 24.98
N LYS A 39 15.78 -9.02 25.86
CA LYS A 39 14.93 -10.23 25.94
C LYS A 39 13.59 -10.00 26.66
N LYS A 40 13.32 -8.80 27.18
CA LYS A 40 12.12 -8.54 28.00
C LYS A 40 10.81 -8.77 27.25
N TYR A 41 10.74 -8.35 25.98
CA TYR A 41 9.52 -8.41 25.17
C TYR A 41 9.65 -9.28 23.93
N CYS A 42 10.85 -9.73 23.59
CA CYS A 42 11.08 -10.60 22.44
C CYS A 42 12.29 -11.50 22.71
N HIS A 43 12.05 -12.82 22.79
CA HIS A 43 13.05 -13.79 23.24
C HIS A 43 13.85 -14.39 22.07
N ASN A 44 13.19 -14.71 20.97
CA ASN A 44 13.73 -15.55 19.91
C ASN A 44 13.90 -14.85 18.56
N SER A 45 13.71 -13.50 18.48
CA SER A 45 13.88 -12.80 17.21
C SER A 45 15.33 -12.86 16.73
N PRO A 46 15.58 -13.41 15.55
CA PRO A 46 16.93 -13.47 15.00
C PRO A 46 17.38 -12.11 14.47
N THR A 47 18.71 -11.95 14.36
CA THR A 47 19.31 -10.92 13.52
C THR A 47 19.51 -11.54 12.13
N VAL A 48 19.05 -10.84 11.08
CA VAL A 48 19.12 -11.34 9.69
C VAL A 48 20.00 -10.39 8.87
N GLU A 49 20.95 -10.95 8.14
CA GLU A 49 21.79 -10.18 7.21
C GLU A 49 20.95 -9.74 6.01
N GLU A 50 21.15 -8.48 5.58
CA GLU A 50 20.33 -7.89 4.51
C GLU A 50 20.45 -8.64 3.19
N SER A 51 21.64 -9.07 2.81
CA SER A 51 21.88 -9.81 1.57
C SER A 51 21.14 -11.15 1.53
N ILE A 52 21.13 -11.88 2.65
CA ILE A 52 20.42 -13.17 2.78
C ILE A 52 18.91 -12.94 2.70
N LEU A 53 18.41 -11.92 3.42
CA LEU A 53 17.01 -11.58 3.42
C LEU A 53 16.53 -11.17 2.02
N GLN A 54 17.28 -10.32 1.33
CA GLN A 54 16.95 -9.87 -0.02
C GLN A 54 16.88 -11.02 -1.01
N ARG A 55 17.86 -11.95 -0.96
CA ARG A 55 17.84 -13.16 -1.80
C ARG A 55 16.63 -14.04 -1.50
N ALA A 56 16.33 -14.29 -0.23
CA ALA A 56 15.21 -15.13 0.16
C ALA A 56 13.87 -14.52 -0.31
N VAL A 57 13.68 -13.21 -0.16
CA VAL A 57 12.47 -12.51 -0.61
C VAL A 57 12.33 -12.60 -2.13
N MET A 58 13.39 -12.32 -2.90
CA MET A 58 13.34 -12.41 -4.36
C MET A 58 13.12 -13.84 -4.82
N ARG A 59 13.72 -14.83 -4.14
CA ARG A 59 13.48 -16.25 -4.42
C ARG A 59 11.99 -16.59 -4.22
N ALA A 60 11.38 -16.18 -3.12
CA ALA A 60 9.94 -16.39 -2.88
C ALA A 60 9.09 -15.82 -4.02
N ILE A 61 9.39 -14.61 -4.47
CA ILE A 61 8.67 -13.95 -5.56
C ILE A 61 8.84 -14.71 -6.88
N MET A 62 10.09 -15.06 -7.22
CA MET A 62 10.40 -15.72 -8.49
C MET A 62 9.88 -17.15 -8.54
N GLU A 63 10.01 -17.92 -7.47
CA GLU A 63 9.46 -19.28 -7.39
C GLU A 63 7.95 -19.28 -7.50
N THR A 64 7.27 -18.32 -6.84
CA THR A 64 5.82 -18.16 -6.97
C THR A 64 5.42 -17.86 -8.42
N ALA A 65 6.23 -17.07 -9.13
CA ALA A 65 5.97 -16.74 -10.53
C ALA A 65 6.28 -17.87 -11.52
N GLN A 66 7.25 -18.74 -11.21
CA GLN A 66 7.77 -19.76 -12.12
C GLN A 66 7.18 -21.16 -11.90
N GLN A 67 7.03 -21.58 -10.63
CA GLN A 67 6.77 -22.99 -10.30
C GLN A 67 5.29 -23.37 -10.29
N ASN A 68 4.37 -22.40 -10.24
CA ASN A 68 2.95 -22.71 -10.10
C ASN A 68 2.08 -21.76 -10.90
N LEU A 69 1.83 -22.12 -12.18
CA LEU A 69 0.86 -21.39 -13.01
C LEU A 69 -0.50 -21.23 -12.29
N GLY A 70 -0.91 -22.24 -11.50
CA GLY A 70 -2.14 -22.18 -10.71
C GLY A 70 -2.07 -21.16 -9.56
N VAL A 71 -0.96 -21.11 -8.82
CA VAL A 71 -0.76 -20.15 -7.72
C VAL A 71 -0.65 -18.73 -8.26
N LEU A 72 0.10 -18.53 -9.35
CA LEU A 72 0.20 -17.22 -10.01
C LEU A 72 -1.17 -16.78 -10.55
N GLN A 73 -1.94 -17.70 -11.12
CA GLN A 73 -3.30 -17.43 -11.59
C GLN A 73 -4.23 -17.05 -10.42
N THR A 74 -4.17 -17.78 -9.32
CA THR A 74 -4.93 -17.47 -8.11
C THR A 74 -4.55 -16.09 -7.55
N LEU A 75 -3.25 -15.77 -7.50
CA LEU A 75 -2.78 -14.46 -7.06
C LEU A 75 -3.29 -13.34 -7.97
N LYS A 76 -3.24 -13.54 -9.30
CA LYS A 76 -3.80 -12.59 -10.28
C LYS A 76 -5.30 -12.39 -10.09
N VAL A 77 -6.05 -13.48 -9.86
CA VAL A 77 -7.50 -13.43 -9.61
C VAL A 77 -7.78 -12.64 -8.33
N HIS A 78 -7.08 -12.90 -7.23
CA HIS A 78 -7.27 -12.16 -5.98
C HIS A 78 -6.93 -10.67 -6.13
N ILE A 79 -5.82 -10.36 -6.78
CA ILE A 79 -5.45 -8.97 -7.08
C ILE A 79 -6.50 -8.33 -8.00
N GLY A 80 -6.97 -9.06 -9.02
CA GLY A 80 -7.96 -8.59 -10.01
C GLY A 80 -9.38 -8.44 -9.46
N MET A 81 -9.75 -9.13 -8.37
CA MET A 81 -11.07 -8.96 -7.73
C MET A 81 -11.33 -7.51 -7.29
N GLY A 82 -10.27 -6.77 -6.94
CA GLY A 82 -10.37 -5.34 -6.67
C GLY A 82 -10.73 -4.48 -7.88
N LEU A 83 -10.62 -5.00 -9.11
CA LEU A 83 -11.00 -4.29 -10.34
C LEU A 83 -12.48 -4.45 -10.69
N GLN A 84 -13.13 -5.52 -10.21
CA GLN A 84 -14.51 -5.87 -10.59
C GLN A 84 -15.57 -5.16 -9.74
N SER A 85 -15.21 -4.63 -8.57
CA SER A 85 -16.12 -3.86 -7.75
C SER A 85 -16.13 -2.41 -8.26
N GLU A 86 -17.23 -2.04 -8.91
CA GLU A 86 -17.56 -0.68 -9.37
C GLU A 86 -17.09 -0.32 -10.79
N GLN A 87 -17.86 -0.72 -11.77
CA GLN A 87 -18.05 0.06 -13.00
C GLN A 87 -18.90 1.29 -12.64
N THR A 88 -18.35 2.24 -11.89
CA THR A 88 -18.91 3.58 -11.82
C THR A 88 -18.52 4.27 -13.11
N GLU A 89 -19.52 4.66 -13.90
CA GLU A 89 -19.33 5.56 -15.04
C GLU A 89 -18.49 6.76 -14.55
N ASP A 90 -17.51 7.13 -15.36
CA ASP A 90 -16.63 8.26 -15.03
C ASP A 90 -17.39 9.58 -15.28
N ASN A 91 -18.22 9.96 -14.34
CA ASN A 91 -18.94 11.24 -14.33
C ASN A 91 -18.16 12.34 -13.56
N SER A 92 -16.88 12.15 -13.34
CA SER A 92 -16.02 13.06 -12.55
C SER A 92 -16.05 14.50 -13.12
N MET A 93 -16.13 14.65 -14.44
CA MET A 93 -16.20 15.95 -15.09
C MET A 93 -17.53 16.66 -14.83
N GLU A 94 -18.65 15.94 -14.89
CA GLU A 94 -19.98 16.47 -14.58
C GLU A 94 -20.07 16.93 -13.11
N LEU A 95 -19.52 16.13 -12.18
CA LEU A 95 -19.45 16.49 -10.77
C LEU A 95 -18.62 17.75 -10.54
N GLN A 96 -17.48 17.90 -11.26
CA GLN A 96 -16.64 19.10 -11.15
C GLN A 96 -17.35 20.34 -11.68
N ILE A 97 -18.06 20.23 -12.81
CA ILE A 97 -18.86 21.33 -13.37
C ILE A 97 -19.93 21.76 -12.36
N ARG A 98 -20.66 20.80 -11.80
CA ARG A 98 -21.73 21.11 -10.84
C ARG A 98 -21.18 21.76 -9.56
N ILE A 99 -20.04 21.31 -9.06
CA ILE A 99 -19.36 21.95 -7.92
C ILE A 99 -18.98 23.40 -8.25
N ALA A 100 -18.46 23.66 -9.46
CA ALA A 100 -18.10 25.00 -9.89
C ALA A 100 -19.35 25.92 -10.03
N GLU A 101 -20.47 25.40 -10.51
CA GLU A 101 -21.76 26.12 -10.55
C GLU A 101 -22.23 26.51 -9.15
N ILE A 102 -22.19 25.57 -8.19
CA ILE A 102 -22.55 25.84 -6.80
C ILE A 102 -21.67 26.95 -6.20
N ASP A 103 -20.35 26.91 -6.47
CA ASP A 103 -19.43 27.95 -6.02
C ASP A 103 -19.72 29.31 -6.64
N ALA A 104 -20.13 29.36 -7.90
CA ALA A 104 -20.55 30.59 -8.56
C ALA A 104 -21.86 31.12 -7.96
N GLU A 105 -22.86 30.27 -7.71
CA GLU A 105 -24.11 30.64 -7.07
C GLU A 105 -23.90 31.21 -5.65
N PHE A 106 -23.01 30.52 -4.86
CA PHE A 106 -22.70 30.97 -3.51
C PHE A 106 -21.98 32.33 -3.51
N LYS A 107 -21.02 32.54 -4.43
CA LYS A 107 -20.36 33.85 -4.61
C LYS A 107 -21.35 34.95 -5.01
N ALA A 108 -22.32 34.66 -5.89
CA ALA A 108 -23.34 35.61 -6.30
C ALA A 108 -24.27 35.97 -5.13
N MET A 109 -24.58 35.01 -4.23
CA MET A 109 -25.36 35.30 -3.00
C MET A 109 -24.56 36.20 -2.06
N LEU A 110 -23.27 35.95 -1.84
CA LEU A 110 -22.43 36.81 -1.00
C LEU A 110 -22.27 38.23 -1.57
N ALA A 111 -22.17 38.37 -2.88
CA ALA A 111 -22.06 39.68 -3.53
C ALA A 111 -23.33 40.54 -3.32
N LYS A 112 -24.52 39.93 -3.21
CA LYS A 112 -25.79 40.67 -2.94
C LYS A 112 -25.83 41.22 -1.53
N ILE A 113 -25.23 40.56 -0.54
CA ILE A 113 -25.17 41.03 0.85
C ILE A 113 -24.38 42.35 0.96
N SER A 114 -23.38 42.56 0.10
CA SER A 114 -22.55 43.75 0.14
C SER A 114 -23.23 45.00 -0.48
N THR A 115 -24.34 44.82 -1.20
CA THR A 115 -25.04 45.91 -1.93
C THR A 115 -26.40 46.24 -1.35
N ASP A 116 -27.07 45.32 -0.64
CA ASP A 116 -28.40 45.49 -0.04
C ASP A 116 -28.40 45.16 1.46
N THR A 117 -29.48 45.61 2.16
CA THR A 117 -29.66 45.35 3.59
C THR A 117 -29.58 43.87 3.96
N VAL A 118 -29.10 43.58 5.17
CA VAL A 118 -28.78 42.24 5.74
C VAL A 118 -29.92 41.18 5.64
N ASP A 119 -31.15 41.62 5.38
CA ASP A 119 -32.33 40.75 5.27
C ASP A 119 -32.42 39.93 3.96
N ALA A 120 -31.46 40.10 3.02
CA ALA A 120 -31.50 39.44 1.71
C ALA A 120 -30.69 38.11 1.64
N PHE A 121 -30.07 37.64 2.73
CA PHE A 121 -29.32 36.39 2.75
C PHE A 121 -30.23 35.20 3.02
N ASP A 122 -30.42 34.36 2.02
CA ASP A 122 -31.15 33.11 2.14
C ASP A 122 -30.26 32.02 2.76
N GLU A 123 -30.30 31.96 4.10
CA GLU A 123 -29.51 31.02 4.88
C GLU A 123 -29.86 29.56 4.56
N GLU A 124 -31.12 29.27 4.31
CA GLU A 124 -31.61 27.95 3.98
C GLU A 124 -31.09 27.48 2.61
N LYS A 125 -31.08 28.37 1.62
CA LYS A 125 -30.52 28.12 0.30
C LYS A 125 -29.00 27.93 0.37
N ALA A 126 -28.30 28.76 1.13
CA ALA A 126 -26.85 28.63 1.35
C ALA A 126 -26.51 27.28 1.95
N LYS A 127 -27.26 26.85 2.97
CA LYS A 127 -27.05 25.53 3.60
C LYS A 127 -27.28 24.38 2.62
N ARG A 128 -28.36 24.44 1.83
CA ARG A 128 -28.63 23.41 0.80
C ARG A 128 -27.51 23.30 -0.23
N LEU A 129 -26.98 24.41 -0.71
CA LEU A 129 -25.87 24.46 -1.65
C LEU A 129 -24.56 23.88 -1.04
N MET A 130 -24.29 24.18 0.23
CA MET A 130 -23.15 23.63 0.94
C MET A 130 -23.28 22.11 1.14
N ASP A 131 -24.46 21.62 1.52
CA ASP A 131 -24.71 20.20 1.70
C ASP A 131 -24.61 19.44 0.37
N GLU A 132 -25.16 20.02 -0.72
CA GLU A 132 -25.02 19.47 -2.07
C GLU A 132 -23.54 19.40 -2.49
N LYS A 133 -22.79 20.49 -2.31
CA LYS A 133 -21.36 20.53 -2.62
C LYS A 133 -20.57 19.46 -1.86
N ALA A 134 -20.83 19.32 -0.56
CA ALA A 134 -20.15 18.32 0.27
C ALA A 134 -20.40 16.89 -0.25
N ARG A 135 -21.65 16.57 -0.64
CA ARG A 135 -21.98 15.25 -1.24
C ARG A 135 -21.25 15.01 -2.56
N LEU A 136 -21.24 16.01 -3.45
CA LEU A 136 -20.56 15.90 -4.75
C LEU A 136 -19.04 15.76 -4.59
N GLN A 137 -18.45 16.49 -3.64
CA GLN A 137 -17.02 16.36 -3.31
C GLN A 137 -16.67 14.97 -2.79
N GLN A 138 -17.54 14.39 -1.95
CA GLN A 138 -17.37 13.02 -1.45
C GLN A 138 -17.45 11.99 -2.61
N GLN A 139 -18.43 12.14 -3.51
CA GLN A 139 -18.56 11.28 -4.69
C GLN A 139 -17.32 11.36 -5.59
N LEU A 140 -16.83 12.58 -5.85
CA LEU A 140 -15.60 12.78 -6.64
C LEU A 140 -14.37 12.16 -5.96
N GLY A 141 -14.27 12.24 -4.63
CA GLY A 141 -13.24 11.57 -3.85
C GLY A 141 -13.27 10.06 -4.05
N ASN A 142 -14.45 9.44 -3.93
CA ASN A 142 -14.63 8.00 -4.11
C ASN A 142 -14.23 7.53 -5.53
N ILE A 143 -14.58 8.31 -6.56
CA ILE A 143 -14.20 8.00 -7.95
C ILE A 143 -12.67 8.02 -8.12
N ARG A 144 -12.01 9.06 -7.59
CA ARG A 144 -10.54 9.19 -7.65
C ARG A 144 -9.83 8.05 -6.93
N ASP A 145 -10.31 7.69 -5.74
CA ASP A 145 -9.76 6.56 -4.97
C ASP A 145 -9.94 5.24 -5.71
N GLY A 146 -11.09 5.05 -6.38
CA GLY A 146 -11.36 3.90 -7.22
C GLY A 146 -10.41 3.82 -8.43
N GLN A 147 -10.18 4.94 -9.11
CA GLN A 147 -9.24 5.03 -10.24
C GLN A 147 -7.81 4.69 -9.80
N LEU A 148 -7.34 5.29 -8.70
CA LEU A 148 -6.01 5.03 -8.16
C LEU A 148 -5.81 3.55 -7.80
N LYS A 149 -6.79 2.92 -7.16
CA LYS A 149 -6.76 1.49 -6.85
C LYS A 149 -6.68 0.63 -8.11
N ARG A 150 -7.42 0.99 -9.18
CA ARG A 150 -7.37 0.31 -10.48
C ARG A 150 -5.99 0.40 -11.12
N GLU A 151 -5.40 1.59 -11.17
CA GLU A 151 -4.05 1.81 -11.70
C GLU A 151 -3.00 1.01 -10.94
N GLN A 152 -3.06 1.00 -9.59
CA GLN A 152 -2.17 0.21 -8.76
C GLN A 152 -2.34 -1.30 -9.03
N THR A 153 -3.57 -1.77 -9.17
CA THR A 153 -3.87 -3.18 -9.45
C THR A 153 -3.34 -3.58 -10.83
N GLN A 154 -3.56 -2.75 -11.84
CA GLN A 154 -3.04 -2.98 -13.20
C GLN A 154 -1.52 -3.00 -13.23
N SER A 155 -0.86 -2.09 -12.51
CA SER A 155 0.60 -2.06 -12.36
C SER A 155 1.13 -3.36 -11.75
N ARG A 156 0.49 -3.86 -10.68
CA ARG A 156 0.84 -5.15 -10.05
C ARG A 156 0.72 -6.33 -11.00
N LEU A 157 -0.37 -6.38 -11.77
CA LEU A 157 -0.57 -7.45 -12.78
C LEU A 157 0.51 -7.42 -13.86
N THR A 158 0.87 -6.22 -14.33
CA THR A 158 1.95 -6.04 -15.33
C THR A 158 3.30 -6.51 -14.78
N ILE A 159 3.61 -6.21 -13.51
CA ILE A 159 4.83 -6.67 -12.86
C ILE A 159 4.85 -8.20 -12.79
N LEU A 160 3.75 -8.83 -12.36
CA LEU A 160 3.64 -10.29 -12.28
C LEU A 160 3.85 -10.96 -13.65
N ASP A 161 3.36 -10.38 -14.72
CA ASP A 161 3.57 -10.88 -16.07
C ASP A 161 5.03 -10.77 -16.52
N GLY A 162 5.70 -9.68 -16.12
CA GLY A 162 7.10 -9.42 -16.44
C GLY A 162 8.12 -10.25 -15.65
N LEU A 163 7.74 -10.87 -14.52
CA LEU A 163 8.68 -11.56 -13.63
C LEU A 163 9.39 -12.76 -14.27
N LYS A 164 8.74 -13.46 -15.21
CA LYS A 164 9.29 -14.67 -15.84
C LYS A 164 10.63 -14.46 -16.56
N ASN A 165 10.90 -13.24 -17.00
CA ASN A 165 12.07 -12.88 -17.82
C ASN A 165 13.07 -11.98 -17.08
N ARG A 166 12.89 -11.75 -15.79
CA ARG A 166 13.80 -10.87 -15.00
C ARG A 166 14.89 -11.65 -14.30
N PRO A 167 16.10 -11.04 -14.14
CA PRO A 167 17.15 -11.62 -13.30
C PRO A 167 16.72 -11.64 -11.83
N MET A 168 17.27 -12.57 -11.05
CA MET A 168 17.00 -12.72 -9.62
C MET A 168 17.78 -11.69 -8.78
N GLU A 169 17.69 -10.41 -9.16
CA GLU A 169 18.27 -9.29 -8.42
C GLU A 169 17.22 -8.64 -7.54
N TYR A 170 17.64 -8.12 -6.39
CA TYR A 170 16.74 -7.44 -5.46
C TYR A 170 16.22 -6.12 -6.06
N ASP A 171 14.92 -6.02 -6.16
CA ASP A 171 14.23 -4.83 -6.63
C ASP A 171 13.18 -4.40 -5.58
N GLU A 172 13.43 -3.26 -4.90
CA GLU A 172 12.55 -2.77 -3.85
C GLU A 172 11.16 -2.35 -4.38
N GLN A 173 11.05 -1.91 -5.62
CA GLN A 173 9.77 -1.53 -6.20
C GLN A 173 8.87 -2.76 -6.39
N ILE A 174 9.43 -3.86 -6.90
CA ILE A 174 8.74 -5.14 -7.04
C ILE A 174 8.27 -5.63 -5.67
N VAL A 175 9.17 -5.64 -4.69
CA VAL A 175 8.88 -6.08 -3.32
C VAL A 175 7.73 -5.28 -2.71
N ARG A 176 7.76 -3.94 -2.80
CA ARG A 176 6.71 -3.06 -2.27
C ARG A 176 5.37 -3.19 -2.97
N GLN A 177 5.37 -3.53 -4.25
CA GLN A 177 4.13 -3.67 -5.01
C GLN A 177 3.47 -5.03 -4.85
N LEU A 178 4.27 -6.10 -4.66
CA LEU A 178 3.77 -7.46 -4.60
C LEU A 178 3.56 -7.98 -3.18
N LEU A 179 4.27 -7.43 -2.18
CA LEU A 179 4.22 -7.94 -0.82
C LEU A 179 3.44 -7.01 0.11
N GLU A 180 2.65 -7.63 0.97
CA GLU A 180 1.95 -6.97 2.07
C GLU A 180 2.81 -6.96 3.34
N CYS A 181 3.48 -8.10 3.63
CA CYS A 181 4.27 -8.27 4.84
C CYS A 181 5.29 -9.40 4.67
N ILE A 182 6.41 -9.30 5.38
CA ILE A 182 7.42 -10.35 5.52
C ILE A 182 7.59 -10.63 7.01
N THR A 183 7.31 -11.85 7.45
CA THR A 183 7.46 -12.27 8.84
C THR A 183 8.75 -13.05 9.02
N VAL A 184 9.60 -12.62 9.95
CA VAL A 184 10.81 -13.38 10.33
C VAL A 184 10.42 -14.39 11.40
N ASP A 185 10.28 -15.66 11.02
CA ASP A 185 9.79 -16.70 11.90
C ASP A 185 10.90 -17.30 12.75
N SER A 186 12.07 -17.53 12.15
CA SER A 186 13.25 -18.09 12.81
C SER A 186 14.55 -17.61 12.15
N LYS A 187 15.69 -18.14 12.58
CA LYS A 187 16.98 -17.92 11.91
C LYS A 187 17.05 -18.58 10.53
N GLU A 188 16.19 -19.53 10.27
CA GLU A 188 16.25 -20.42 9.12
C GLU A 188 15.18 -20.12 8.09
N GLN A 189 14.13 -19.39 8.48
CA GLN A 189 12.99 -19.15 7.59
C GLN A 189 12.25 -17.84 7.83
N ILE A 190 11.66 -17.36 6.74
CA ILE A 190 10.71 -16.24 6.71
C ILE A 190 9.39 -16.71 6.07
N THR A 191 8.30 -16.04 6.42
CA THR A 191 7.03 -16.13 5.70
C THR A 191 6.82 -14.85 4.92
N VAL A 192 6.69 -14.97 3.60
CA VAL A 192 6.40 -13.86 2.68
C VAL A 192 4.91 -13.85 2.40
N ILE A 193 4.25 -12.73 2.66
CA ILE A 193 2.80 -12.54 2.45
C ILE A 193 2.62 -11.60 1.28
N PHE A 194 2.03 -12.12 0.21
CA PHE A 194 1.73 -11.34 -1.00
C PHE A 194 0.46 -10.52 -0.82
N VAL A 195 0.36 -9.44 -1.56
CA VAL A 195 -0.91 -8.70 -1.74
C VAL A 195 -1.96 -9.67 -2.28
N GLY A 196 -3.09 -9.79 -1.56
CA GLY A 196 -4.10 -10.83 -1.85
C GLY A 196 -4.02 -12.05 -0.92
N GLY A 197 -3.14 -12.01 0.11
CA GLY A 197 -3.12 -12.95 1.24
C GLY A 197 -2.40 -14.27 1.00
N LEU A 198 -1.79 -14.51 -0.18
CA LEU A 198 -0.96 -15.70 -0.41
C LEU A 198 0.25 -15.69 0.50
N LYS A 199 0.49 -16.80 1.21
CA LYS A 199 1.63 -16.97 2.13
C LYS A 199 2.60 -18.01 1.58
N VAL A 200 3.87 -17.66 1.50
CA VAL A 200 4.95 -18.53 1.05
C VAL A 200 6.03 -18.57 2.12
N VAL A 201 6.38 -19.75 2.60
CA VAL A 201 7.49 -19.96 3.52
C VAL A 201 8.77 -20.12 2.72
N GLN A 202 9.79 -19.34 3.06
CA GLN A 202 11.07 -19.34 2.36
C GLN A 202 12.24 -19.51 3.32
N PRO A 203 13.18 -20.42 3.01
CA PRO A 203 14.37 -20.59 3.83
C PRO A 203 15.34 -19.39 3.69
N LEU A 204 15.97 -19.04 4.82
CA LEU A 204 17.07 -18.07 4.89
C LEU A 204 18.40 -18.86 4.74
N ILE A 205 18.73 -19.19 3.52
CA ILE A 205 19.99 -19.89 3.18
C ILE A 205 20.93 -18.93 2.44
N ASP A 206 22.23 -19.12 2.68
CA ASP A 206 23.33 -18.43 1.99
C ASP A 206 23.41 -18.75 0.50
#